data_4c7e85c95bad94a6f046b3cd2267dc8e
#
_entry.id   4c7e85c95bad94a6f046b3cd2267dc8e
#
_cell.length_a   1.000
_cell.length_b   1.000
_cell.length_c   1.000
_cell.angle_alpha   90.00
_cell.angle_beta   90.00
_cell.angle_gamma   90.00
#
_symmetry.space_group_name_H-M   'P 1'
#
loop_
_entity.id
_entity.type
_entity.pdbx_description
1 polymer ?
#
loop_
_entity_poly.entity_id
_entity_poly.type
_entity_poly.pdbx_seq_one_letter_code
_entity_poly.pdbx_strand_id
1 'polypeptide(L)'
;MARVQKSTNLYPHPFSKAYWREAALEMKDTKMLVVTALMVALRIALKPFAIYIGPQMAIQTATLATALGAMIFGPVVAIPAAIVSDTIGFMIFPTGDYFLPFVLTEIAGTMFYALCLYRAKPSATRVIIARFLICFVVNVLLQQFIFAWQYTYMGNPEKAKDSIMSIMTTARIFKNLFFFPIESVVITLFLKVLIPVTSRAKLTYGGSKGLEFTKKQIVALALLMVIGAGSAAGYLNYYYNNNSVTKDYSAAEVVEKNHLVHEIILAEDSDVPADTTVAVIEYAAKPFFGSNTTYTIALYQAKEDASITEAMWSYKKTPASKDENLMRIATVTIVTDNKSGDVLLFELIPTE
;
A
#
# COMPACT_ATOMS: atom_id res chain seq x y z
N MET A 1 -25.53 37.03 -1.52
CA MET A 1 -24.53 36.19 -2.28
C MET A 1 -25.20 35.67 -3.54
N ALA A 2 -24.72 36.07 -4.71
CA ALA A 2 -25.25 35.58 -5.99
C ALA A 2 -24.97 34.06 -6.09
N ARG A 3 -26.04 33.26 -6.29
CA ARG A 3 -25.94 31.84 -6.55
C ARG A 3 -25.19 31.65 -7.87
N VAL A 4 -23.98 31.11 -7.82
CA VAL A 4 -23.23 30.75 -9.03
C VAL A 4 -24.06 29.73 -9.80
N GLN A 5 -24.57 30.12 -10.97
CA GLN A 5 -25.36 29.24 -11.82
C GLN A 5 -24.42 28.16 -12.39
N LYS A 6 -24.47 26.95 -11.83
CA LYS A 6 -23.60 25.85 -12.26
C LYS A 6 -24.09 25.30 -13.59
N SER A 7 -23.16 25.26 -14.55
CA SER A 7 -23.36 24.54 -15.81
C SER A 7 -23.41 23.02 -15.53
N THR A 8 -24.31 22.33 -16.23
CA THR A 8 -24.39 20.85 -16.20
C THR A 8 -23.55 20.20 -17.31
N ASN A 9 -22.70 20.97 -17.99
CA ASN A 9 -21.93 20.49 -19.10
C ASN A 9 -20.93 19.40 -18.71
N LEU A 10 -20.86 18.38 -19.53
CA LEU A 10 -19.84 17.34 -19.48
C LEU A 10 -18.74 17.65 -20.48
N TYR A 11 -17.52 17.32 -20.10
CA TYR A 11 -16.34 17.51 -20.93
C TYR A 11 -15.72 16.17 -21.30
N PRO A 12 -15.52 15.86 -22.59
CA PRO A 12 -14.90 14.61 -23.02
C PRO A 12 -13.41 14.53 -22.61
N HIS A 13 -12.74 15.68 -22.49
CA HIS A 13 -11.33 15.81 -22.12
C HIS A 13 -11.07 17.11 -21.32
N PRO A 14 -10.01 17.18 -20.51
CA PRO A 14 -9.72 18.31 -19.64
C PRO A 14 -9.03 19.51 -20.33
N PHE A 15 -8.86 19.49 -21.65
CA PHE A 15 -8.05 20.49 -22.35
C PHE A 15 -8.80 21.78 -22.74
N SER A 16 -10.10 21.90 -22.41
CA SER A 16 -10.88 23.10 -22.73
C SER A 16 -10.76 24.18 -21.63
N LYS A 17 -10.69 25.44 -22.02
CA LYS A 17 -10.72 26.59 -21.09
C LYS A 17 -11.98 26.58 -20.23
N ALA A 18 -13.12 26.16 -20.79
CA ALA A 18 -14.39 26.07 -20.07
C ALA A 18 -14.31 25.06 -18.90
N TYR A 19 -13.67 23.91 -19.11
CA TYR A 19 -13.44 22.91 -18.04
C TYR A 19 -12.71 23.52 -16.83
N TRP A 20 -11.61 24.21 -17.07
CA TRP A 20 -10.80 24.80 -16.00
C TRP A 20 -11.50 25.98 -15.31
N ARG A 21 -12.27 26.77 -16.08
CA ARG A 21 -13.09 27.82 -15.49
C ARG A 21 -14.16 27.27 -14.56
N GLU A 22 -14.85 26.21 -14.96
CA GLU A 22 -15.84 25.53 -14.12
C GLU A 22 -15.18 24.91 -12.86
N ALA A 23 -14.02 24.28 -13.02
CA ALA A 23 -13.28 23.72 -11.90
C ALA A 23 -12.82 24.81 -10.89
N ALA A 24 -12.45 26.00 -11.38
CA ALA A 24 -12.10 27.14 -10.53
C ALA A 24 -13.33 27.74 -9.79
N LEU A 25 -14.51 27.68 -10.41
CA LEU A 25 -15.76 28.12 -9.77
C LEU A 25 -16.17 27.24 -8.60
N GLU A 26 -15.75 25.96 -8.56
CA GLU A 26 -16.03 25.07 -7.42
C GLU A 26 -15.39 25.57 -6.12
N MET A 27 -14.26 26.28 -6.17
CA MET A 27 -13.63 26.91 -5.00
C MET A 27 -14.48 28.06 -4.41
N LYS A 28 -15.41 28.63 -5.17
CA LYS A 28 -16.28 29.71 -4.71
C LYS A 28 -17.63 29.21 -4.16
N ASP A 29 -17.89 27.92 -4.31
CA ASP A 29 -19.14 27.29 -3.86
C ASP A 29 -18.97 26.73 -2.44
N THR A 30 -19.61 27.37 -1.47
CA THR A 30 -19.57 26.93 -0.05
C THR A 30 -20.01 25.48 0.12
N LYS A 31 -21.05 25.02 -0.63
CA LYS A 31 -21.47 23.62 -0.60
C LYS A 31 -20.35 22.69 -1.01
N MET A 32 -19.62 23.04 -2.07
CA MET A 32 -18.50 22.24 -2.56
C MET A 32 -17.34 22.22 -1.58
N LEU A 33 -17.02 23.35 -0.94
CA LEU A 33 -15.98 23.40 0.08
C LEU A 33 -16.30 22.53 1.30
N VAL A 34 -17.57 22.54 1.76
CA VAL A 34 -18.01 21.66 2.86
C VAL A 34 -17.90 20.19 2.46
N VAL A 35 -18.34 19.83 1.26
CA VAL A 35 -18.22 18.45 0.76
C VAL A 35 -16.74 18.05 0.63
N THR A 36 -15.88 18.96 0.19
CA THR A 36 -14.44 18.71 0.11
C THR A 36 -13.84 18.45 1.49
N ALA A 37 -14.20 19.25 2.50
CA ALA A 37 -13.75 19.03 3.87
C ALA A 37 -14.20 17.66 4.42
N LEU A 38 -15.45 17.25 4.12
CA LEU A 38 -15.96 15.91 4.49
C LEU A 38 -15.19 14.79 3.77
N MET A 39 -14.85 14.95 2.48
CA MET A 39 -14.06 13.97 1.75
C MET A 39 -12.63 13.87 2.27
N VAL A 40 -12.01 15.01 2.64
CA VAL A 40 -10.68 15.04 3.29
C VAL A 40 -10.74 14.31 4.64
N ALA A 41 -11.73 14.62 5.47
CA ALA A 41 -11.91 13.94 6.75
C ALA A 41 -12.14 12.43 6.58
N LEU A 42 -12.98 12.01 5.63
CA LEU A 42 -13.21 10.60 5.31
C LEU A 42 -11.92 9.92 4.84
N ARG A 43 -11.14 10.59 4.00
CA ARG A 43 -9.86 10.05 3.53
C ARG A 43 -8.89 9.82 4.69
N ILE A 44 -8.77 10.78 5.60
CA ILE A 44 -7.91 10.66 6.80
C ILE A 44 -8.40 9.52 7.69
N ALA A 45 -9.71 9.44 7.94
CA ALA A 45 -10.31 8.38 8.73
C ALA A 45 -10.12 6.98 8.13
N LEU A 46 -9.99 6.87 6.81
CA LEU A 46 -9.75 5.60 6.13
C LEU A 46 -8.25 5.19 6.07
N LYS A 47 -7.32 6.08 6.41
CA LYS A 47 -5.88 5.74 6.38
C LYS A 47 -5.50 4.49 7.19
N PRO A 48 -5.98 4.29 8.44
CA PRO A 48 -5.63 3.11 9.21
C PRO A 48 -6.26 1.81 8.71
N PHE A 49 -7.29 1.89 7.86
CA PHE A 49 -8.00 0.73 7.33
C PHE A 49 -7.40 0.20 6.03
N ALA A 50 -6.07 0.10 5.95
CA ALA A 50 -5.42 -0.52 4.82
C ALA A 50 -5.63 -2.04 4.84
N ILE A 51 -5.94 -2.65 3.68
CA ILE A 51 -6.10 -4.10 3.53
C ILE A 51 -4.75 -4.69 3.17
N TYR A 52 -4.14 -5.39 4.10
CA TYR A 52 -2.86 -6.05 3.90
C TYR A 52 -3.07 -7.41 3.20
N ILE A 53 -2.38 -7.63 2.09
CA ILE A 53 -2.43 -8.88 1.31
C ILE A 53 -1.20 -9.74 1.62
N GLY A 54 -0.18 -9.12 2.15
CA GLY A 54 1.08 -9.75 2.53
C GLY A 54 2.04 -8.71 3.08
N PRO A 55 3.24 -9.11 3.46
CA PRO A 55 4.25 -8.19 3.95
C PRO A 55 4.53 -7.10 2.91
N GLN A 56 4.57 -5.86 3.35
CA GLN A 56 4.81 -4.67 2.52
C GLN A 56 3.77 -4.42 1.40
N MET A 57 2.67 -5.18 1.35
CA MET A 57 1.63 -5.01 0.35
C MET A 57 0.29 -4.70 0.98
N ALA A 58 -0.15 -3.45 0.88
CA ALA A 58 -1.44 -3.00 1.40
C ALA A 58 -2.23 -2.22 0.35
N ILE A 59 -3.51 -2.54 0.20
CA ILE A 59 -4.45 -1.75 -0.57
C ILE A 59 -4.95 -0.62 0.33
N GLN A 60 -4.68 0.61 -0.07
CA GLN A 60 -5.06 1.80 0.69
C GLN A 60 -6.53 2.13 0.46
N THR A 61 -7.39 1.90 1.46
CA THR A 61 -8.82 2.23 1.37
C THR A 61 -9.08 3.73 1.21
N ALA A 62 -8.18 4.57 1.71
CA ALA A 62 -8.20 6.02 1.52
C ALA A 62 -8.26 6.45 0.04
N THR A 63 -7.73 5.63 -0.87
CA THR A 63 -7.78 5.86 -2.33
C THR A 63 -9.21 5.94 -2.86
N LEU A 64 -10.16 5.22 -2.24
CA LEU A 64 -11.58 5.26 -2.60
C LEU A 64 -12.18 6.65 -2.38
N ALA A 65 -11.92 7.23 -1.20
CA ALA A 65 -12.36 8.59 -0.88
C ALA A 65 -11.66 9.63 -1.79
N THR A 66 -10.38 9.41 -2.12
CA THR A 66 -9.64 10.28 -3.03
C THR A 66 -10.26 10.29 -4.43
N ALA A 67 -10.57 9.12 -4.99
CA ALA A 67 -11.17 9.01 -6.34
C ALA A 67 -12.56 9.65 -6.40
N LEU A 68 -13.40 9.40 -5.39
CA LEU A 68 -14.73 9.98 -5.28
C LEU A 68 -14.66 11.50 -5.09
N GLY A 69 -13.84 11.97 -4.16
CA GLY A 69 -13.64 13.40 -3.90
C GLY A 69 -13.16 14.14 -5.14
N ALA A 70 -12.11 13.65 -5.80
CA ALA A 70 -11.57 14.25 -7.01
C ALA A 70 -12.62 14.33 -8.16
N MET A 71 -13.49 13.32 -8.28
CA MET A 71 -14.62 13.32 -9.21
C MET A 71 -15.65 14.41 -8.87
N ILE A 72 -15.86 14.71 -7.59
CA ILE A 72 -16.85 15.67 -7.12
C ILE A 72 -16.35 17.10 -7.26
N PHE A 73 -15.17 17.41 -6.70
CA PHE A 73 -14.71 18.79 -6.54
C PHE A 73 -13.76 19.25 -7.66
N GLY A 74 -13.26 18.33 -8.49
CA GLY A 74 -12.44 18.66 -9.66
C GLY A 74 -11.00 19.08 -9.37
N PRO A 75 -10.20 19.36 -10.44
CA PRO A 75 -8.75 19.49 -10.32
C PRO A 75 -8.27 20.71 -9.53
N VAL A 76 -9.00 21.82 -9.56
CA VAL A 76 -8.55 23.05 -8.87
C VAL A 76 -8.68 22.91 -7.35
N VAL A 77 -9.78 22.32 -6.88
CA VAL A 77 -10.01 22.05 -5.45
C VAL A 77 -9.21 20.84 -4.98
N ALA A 78 -8.85 19.94 -5.88
CA ALA A 78 -8.03 18.76 -5.58
C ALA A 78 -6.66 19.12 -4.97
N ILE A 79 -6.04 20.19 -5.41
CA ILE A 79 -4.73 20.63 -4.93
C ILE A 79 -4.76 20.96 -3.43
N PRO A 80 -5.52 21.95 -2.96
CA PRO A 80 -5.59 22.24 -1.52
C PRO A 80 -6.13 21.06 -0.71
N ALA A 81 -7.08 20.28 -1.24
CA ALA A 81 -7.60 19.10 -0.57
C ALA A 81 -6.50 18.04 -0.35
N ALA A 82 -5.62 17.80 -1.33
CA ALA A 82 -4.49 16.89 -1.22
C ALA A 82 -3.48 17.37 -0.17
N ILE A 83 -3.12 18.66 -0.19
CA ILE A 83 -2.17 19.26 0.78
C ILE A 83 -2.70 19.09 2.20
N VAL A 84 -3.94 19.52 2.45
CA VAL A 84 -4.56 19.44 3.78
C VAL A 84 -4.69 17.98 4.24
N SER A 85 -5.13 17.10 3.35
CA SER A 85 -5.29 15.67 3.65
C SER A 85 -3.97 14.97 3.97
N ASP A 86 -2.90 15.30 3.26
CA ASP A 86 -1.57 14.73 3.51
C ASP A 86 -1.01 15.23 4.83
N THR A 87 -0.96 16.53 5.01
CA THR A 87 -0.39 17.16 6.22
C THR A 87 -1.14 16.73 7.48
N ILE A 88 -2.48 16.90 7.52
CA ILE A 88 -3.27 16.50 8.69
C ILE A 88 -3.24 14.98 8.86
N GLY A 89 -3.33 14.23 7.77
CA GLY A 89 -3.29 12.77 7.82
C GLY A 89 -1.96 12.24 8.32
N PHE A 90 -0.84 12.92 8.08
CA PHE A 90 0.44 12.58 8.67
C PHE A 90 0.50 12.95 10.16
N MET A 91 -0.01 14.11 10.55
CA MET A 91 -0.03 14.54 11.97
C MET A 91 -0.84 13.57 12.85
N ILE A 92 -1.94 12.99 12.32
CA ILE A 92 -2.79 12.05 13.07
C ILE A 92 -2.25 10.62 13.00
N PHE A 93 -1.76 10.20 11.84
CA PHE A 93 -1.23 8.86 11.58
C PHE A 93 0.15 8.96 10.96
N PRO A 94 1.20 9.26 11.76
CA PRO A 94 2.56 9.39 11.25
C PRO A 94 3.08 8.05 10.70
N THR A 95 3.69 8.10 9.53
CA THR A 95 4.32 6.95 8.87
C THR A 95 5.72 7.34 8.44
N GLY A 96 6.70 7.11 9.30
CA GLY A 96 8.09 7.51 9.07
C GLY A 96 8.35 9.02 9.24
N ASP A 97 9.46 9.52 8.71
CA ASP A 97 9.83 10.92 8.78
C ASP A 97 9.01 11.77 7.79
N TYR A 98 8.54 12.92 8.27
CA TYR A 98 7.80 13.83 7.41
C TYR A 98 8.74 14.59 6.48
N PHE A 99 8.57 14.39 5.20
CA PHE A 99 9.26 15.13 4.17
C PHE A 99 8.25 15.80 3.24
N LEU A 100 8.09 17.11 3.40
CA LEU A 100 7.06 17.91 2.73
C LEU A 100 6.91 17.65 1.21
N PRO A 101 7.99 17.42 0.42
CA PRO A 101 7.84 17.15 -1.01
C PRO A 101 6.99 15.92 -1.35
N PHE A 102 6.73 14.97 -0.43
CA PHE A 102 5.80 13.87 -0.68
C PHE A 102 4.35 14.33 -0.93
N VAL A 103 3.97 15.52 -0.49
CA VAL A 103 2.69 16.16 -0.84
C VAL A 103 2.49 16.22 -2.36
N LEU A 104 3.56 16.32 -3.14
CA LEU A 104 3.48 16.32 -4.62
C LEU A 104 2.91 15.02 -5.18
N THR A 105 3.20 13.88 -4.55
CA THR A 105 2.62 12.59 -4.96
C THR A 105 1.11 12.56 -4.72
N GLU A 106 0.67 13.13 -3.61
CA GLU A 106 -0.74 13.23 -3.27
C GLU A 106 -1.49 14.18 -4.20
N ILE A 107 -0.90 15.34 -4.49
CA ILE A 107 -1.44 16.29 -5.48
C ILE A 107 -1.54 15.61 -6.85
N ALA A 108 -0.48 14.98 -7.32
CA ALA A 108 -0.45 14.34 -8.64
C ALA A 108 -1.47 13.18 -8.72
N GLY A 109 -1.56 12.34 -7.70
CA GLY A 109 -2.53 11.25 -7.66
C GLY A 109 -3.98 11.74 -7.68
N THR A 110 -4.31 12.71 -6.83
CA THR A 110 -5.64 13.31 -6.80
C THR A 110 -5.96 14.05 -8.11
N MET A 111 -4.96 14.71 -8.70
CA MET A 111 -5.09 15.41 -9.98
C MET A 111 -5.42 14.44 -11.12
N PHE A 112 -4.74 13.28 -11.23
CA PHE A 112 -5.06 12.29 -12.26
C PHE A 112 -6.50 11.77 -12.15
N TYR A 113 -6.99 11.51 -10.93
CA TYR A 113 -8.40 11.18 -10.77
C TYR A 113 -9.31 12.32 -11.20
N ALA A 114 -9.03 13.56 -10.82
CA ALA A 114 -9.84 14.71 -11.19
C ALA A 114 -9.87 14.92 -12.71
N LEU A 115 -8.73 14.87 -13.39
CA LEU A 115 -8.63 15.05 -14.84
C LEU A 115 -9.40 13.97 -15.62
N CYS A 116 -9.44 12.74 -15.10
CA CYS A 116 -10.14 11.64 -15.75
C CYS A 116 -11.64 11.59 -15.43
N LEU A 117 -12.05 11.99 -14.23
CA LEU A 117 -13.39 11.71 -13.70
C LEU A 117 -14.28 12.96 -13.51
N TYR A 118 -13.69 14.13 -13.25
CA TYR A 118 -14.46 15.35 -12.99
C TYR A 118 -15.21 15.80 -14.25
N ARG A 119 -16.52 16.03 -14.10
CA ARG A 119 -17.43 16.45 -15.20
C ARG A 119 -17.27 15.64 -16.49
N ALA A 120 -16.92 14.39 -16.37
CA ALA A 120 -16.80 13.46 -17.47
C ALA A 120 -17.92 12.41 -17.41
N LYS A 121 -18.28 11.82 -18.55
CA LYS A 121 -19.19 10.67 -18.56
C LYS A 121 -18.55 9.52 -17.79
N PRO A 122 -19.16 9.03 -16.70
CA PRO A 122 -18.59 7.97 -15.89
C PRO A 122 -18.35 6.71 -16.73
N SER A 123 -17.14 6.15 -16.66
CA SER A 123 -16.75 4.96 -17.40
C SER A 123 -15.64 4.21 -16.67
N ALA A 124 -15.70 2.88 -16.66
CA ALA A 124 -14.63 2.04 -16.13
C ALA A 124 -13.29 2.33 -16.80
N THR A 125 -13.26 2.58 -18.10
CA THR A 125 -12.04 2.91 -18.83
C THR A 125 -11.33 4.14 -18.26
N ARG A 126 -12.08 5.18 -17.86
CA ARG A 126 -11.50 6.39 -17.24
C ARG A 126 -10.88 6.11 -15.89
N VAL A 127 -11.48 5.23 -15.08
CA VAL A 127 -10.93 4.80 -13.81
C VAL A 127 -9.64 4.02 -14.02
N ILE A 128 -9.64 3.09 -14.98
CA ILE A 128 -8.46 2.28 -15.33
C ILE A 128 -7.32 3.18 -15.81
N ILE A 129 -7.59 4.16 -16.70
CA ILE A 129 -6.58 5.10 -17.17
C ILE A 129 -6.03 5.95 -16.02
N ALA A 130 -6.89 6.49 -15.15
CA ALA A 130 -6.46 7.27 -13.99
C ALA A 130 -5.54 6.45 -13.09
N ARG A 131 -5.93 5.21 -12.82
CA ARG A 131 -5.14 4.30 -11.97
C ARG A 131 -3.82 3.90 -12.61
N PHE A 132 -3.82 3.65 -13.92
CA PHE A 132 -2.60 3.39 -14.67
C PHE A 132 -1.62 4.57 -14.54
N LEU A 133 -2.08 5.79 -14.78
CA LEU A 133 -1.25 6.99 -14.65
C LEU A 133 -0.71 7.16 -13.23
N ILE A 134 -1.52 6.90 -12.20
CA ILE A 134 -1.07 6.98 -10.80
C ILE A 134 0.00 5.91 -10.53
N CYS A 135 -0.21 4.67 -10.92
CA CYS A 135 0.76 3.61 -10.68
C CYS A 135 2.10 3.89 -11.35
N PHE A 136 2.08 4.28 -12.63
CA PHE A 136 3.31 4.42 -13.39
C PHE A 136 3.95 5.82 -13.28
N VAL A 137 3.17 6.90 -13.35
CA VAL A 137 3.73 8.24 -13.28
C VAL A 137 4.01 8.67 -11.84
N VAL A 138 3.07 8.41 -10.91
CA VAL A 138 3.25 8.87 -9.53
C VAL A 138 4.10 7.88 -8.75
N ASN A 139 3.70 6.60 -8.68
CA ASN A 139 4.36 5.63 -7.79
C ASN A 139 5.71 5.14 -8.33
N VAL A 140 5.84 4.95 -9.66
CA VAL A 140 7.11 4.46 -10.23
C VAL A 140 8.08 5.61 -10.50
N LEU A 141 7.61 6.73 -11.09
CA LEU A 141 8.51 7.82 -11.47
C LEU A 141 8.62 8.88 -10.37
N LEU A 142 7.54 9.63 -10.12
CA LEU A 142 7.58 10.81 -9.25
C LEU A 142 8.07 10.48 -7.84
N GLN A 143 7.58 9.40 -7.26
CA GLN A 143 7.94 9.01 -5.91
C GLN A 143 9.45 8.75 -5.75
N GLN A 144 10.12 8.23 -6.80
CA GLN A 144 11.56 7.97 -6.73
C GLN A 144 12.39 9.24 -6.79
N PHE A 145 11.97 10.22 -7.59
CA PHE A 145 12.62 11.53 -7.59
C PHE A 145 12.48 12.21 -6.23
N ILE A 146 11.34 12.05 -5.56
CA ILE A 146 11.14 12.60 -4.22
C ILE A 146 11.99 11.87 -3.18
N PHE A 147 12.11 10.53 -3.24
CA PHE A 147 13.04 9.79 -2.39
C PHE A 147 14.49 10.19 -2.62
N ALA A 148 14.91 10.36 -3.88
CA ALA A 148 16.26 10.81 -4.19
C ALA A 148 16.49 12.23 -3.61
N TRP A 149 15.51 13.12 -3.71
CA TRP A 149 15.57 14.43 -3.10
C TRP A 149 15.68 14.36 -1.58
N GLN A 150 14.86 13.53 -0.93
CA GLN A 150 14.92 13.31 0.52
C GLN A 150 16.30 12.81 0.95
N TYR A 151 16.85 11.78 0.29
CA TYR A 151 18.18 11.26 0.62
C TYR A 151 19.30 12.27 0.38
N THR A 152 19.20 13.08 -0.66
CA THR A 152 20.15 14.18 -0.89
C THR A 152 20.07 15.21 0.24
N TYR A 153 18.86 15.57 0.66
CA TYR A 153 18.63 16.49 1.77
C TYR A 153 19.17 15.95 3.11
N MET A 154 19.08 14.63 3.33
CA MET A 154 19.63 13.95 4.50
C MET A 154 21.17 13.72 4.42
N GLY A 155 21.84 14.21 3.40
CA GLY A 155 23.28 14.07 3.23
C GLY A 155 23.75 12.69 2.80
N ASN A 156 22.86 11.87 2.18
CA ASN A 156 23.17 10.53 1.70
C ASN A 156 23.03 10.44 0.17
N PRO A 157 24.02 10.95 -0.60
CA PRO A 157 23.94 10.99 -2.07
C PRO A 157 23.98 9.62 -2.73
N GLU A 158 24.58 8.60 -2.10
CA GLU A 158 24.60 7.25 -2.64
C GLU A 158 23.20 6.64 -2.63
N LYS A 159 22.47 6.71 -1.52
CA LYS A 159 21.07 6.27 -1.47
C LYS A 159 20.17 7.07 -2.42
N ALA A 160 20.47 8.35 -2.65
CA ALA A 160 19.75 9.15 -3.62
C ALA A 160 19.94 8.61 -5.05
N LYS A 161 21.17 8.25 -5.42
CA LYS A 161 21.50 7.64 -6.69
C LYS A 161 20.84 6.26 -6.86
N ASP A 162 20.93 5.42 -5.82
CA ASP A 162 20.28 4.11 -5.80
C ASP A 162 18.76 4.21 -5.94
N SER A 163 18.15 5.21 -5.33
CA SER A 163 16.71 5.45 -5.47
C SER A 163 16.32 5.72 -6.92
N ILE A 164 17.08 6.53 -7.65
CA ILE A 164 16.85 6.79 -9.07
C ILE A 164 17.12 5.54 -9.90
N MET A 165 18.23 4.84 -9.66
CA MET A 165 18.56 3.61 -10.37
C MET A 165 17.53 2.50 -10.13
N SER A 166 16.86 2.51 -8.99
CA SER A 166 15.82 1.55 -8.65
C SER A 166 14.47 1.78 -9.35
N ILE A 167 14.30 2.84 -10.14
CA ILE A 167 13.04 3.13 -10.87
C ILE A 167 12.60 1.93 -11.70
N MET A 168 13.54 1.29 -12.36
CA MET A 168 13.32 0.14 -13.25
C MET A 168 13.51 -1.21 -12.57
N THR A 169 13.60 -1.26 -11.23
CA THR A 169 13.73 -2.56 -10.57
C THR A 169 12.49 -3.41 -10.76
N THR A 170 12.73 -4.67 -11.07
CA THR A 170 11.70 -5.69 -11.28
C THR A 170 10.68 -5.72 -10.12
N ALA A 171 11.15 -5.66 -8.88
CA ALA A 171 10.29 -5.67 -7.69
C ALA A 171 9.30 -4.51 -7.67
N ARG A 172 9.72 -3.30 -8.04
CA ARG A 172 8.86 -2.11 -8.03
C ARG A 172 7.82 -2.14 -9.14
N ILE A 173 8.24 -2.53 -10.34
CA ILE A 173 7.33 -2.70 -11.48
C ILE A 173 6.31 -3.77 -11.16
N PHE A 174 6.72 -4.92 -10.63
CA PHE A 174 5.82 -5.99 -10.23
C PHE A 174 4.83 -5.56 -9.15
N LYS A 175 5.29 -4.84 -8.11
CA LYS A 175 4.41 -4.31 -7.08
C LYS A 175 3.31 -3.42 -7.66
N ASN A 176 3.65 -2.50 -8.55
CA ASN A 176 2.66 -1.62 -9.18
C ASN A 176 1.79 -2.35 -10.21
N LEU A 177 2.31 -3.32 -10.93
CA LEU A 177 1.55 -4.19 -11.83
C LEU A 177 0.52 -5.04 -11.07
N PHE A 178 0.81 -5.38 -9.82
CA PHE A 178 -0.13 -6.05 -8.92
C PHE A 178 -1.23 -5.09 -8.43
N PHE A 179 -0.88 -3.91 -7.90
CA PHE A 179 -1.84 -2.97 -7.34
C PHE A 179 -2.76 -2.37 -8.40
N PHE A 180 -2.23 -2.06 -9.58
CA PHE A 180 -3.00 -1.44 -10.66
C PHE A 180 -4.29 -2.21 -11.01
N PRO A 181 -4.27 -3.53 -11.29
CA PRO A 181 -5.47 -4.29 -11.61
C PRO A 181 -6.49 -4.30 -10.48
N ILE A 182 -6.07 -4.67 -9.29
CA ILE A 182 -6.97 -4.84 -8.12
C ILE A 182 -7.61 -3.52 -7.75
N GLU A 183 -6.84 -2.46 -7.59
CA GLU A 183 -7.38 -1.16 -7.22
C GLU A 183 -8.25 -0.56 -8.33
N SER A 184 -7.95 -0.81 -9.61
CA SER A 184 -8.81 -0.40 -10.72
C SER A 184 -10.20 -1.02 -10.62
N VAL A 185 -10.28 -2.31 -10.30
CA VAL A 185 -11.56 -3.01 -10.14
C VAL A 185 -12.28 -2.52 -8.89
N VAL A 186 -11.62 -2.47 -7.75
CA VAL A 186 -12.21 -2.04 -6.47
C VAL A 186 -12.78 -0.62 -6.59
N ILE A 187 -12.00 0.33 -7.12
CA ILE A 187 -12.46 1.72 -7.31
C ILE A 187 -13.61 1.78 -8.30
N THR A 188 -13.57 0.99 -9.38
CA THR A 188 -14.66 0.98 -10.38
C THR A 188 -15.96 0.47 -9.78
N LEU A 189 -15.92 -0.60 -8.97
CA LEU A 189 -17.10 -1.14 -8.28
C LEU A 189 -17.62 -0.16 -7.22
N PHE A 190 -16.72 0.45 -6.45
CA PHE A 190 -17.06 1.47 -5.47
C PHE A 190 -17.77 2.68 -6.12
N LEU A 191 -17.21 3.22 -7.19
CA LEU A 191 -17.83 4.33 -7.92
C LEU A 191 -19.15 3.93 -8.58
N LYS A 192 -19.30 2.69 -9.05
CA LYS A 192 -20.58 2.19 -9.57
C LYS A 192 -21.72 2.34 -8.55
N VAL A 193 -21.45 2.05 -7.28
CA VAL A 193 -22.41 2.15 -6.20
C VAL A 193 -22.67 3.61 -5.80
N LEU A 194 -21.62 4.43 -5.73
CA LEU A 194 -21.74 5.79 -5.18
C LEU A 194 -22.13 6.87 -6.20
N ILE A 195 -21.87 6.70 -7.50
CA ILE A 195 -22.25 7.69 -8.50
C ILE A 195 -23.74 7.98 -8.52
N PRO A 196 -24.69 7.03 -8.47
CA PRO A 196 -26.10 7.33 -8.39
C PRO A 196 -26.47 8.16 -7.16
N VAL A 197 -25.86 7.88 -6.01
CA VAL A 197 -26.10 8.61 -4.75
C VAL A 197 -25.60 10.05 -4.86
N THR A 198 -24.37 10.24 -5.30
CA THR A 198 -23.77 11.58 -5.46
C THR A 198 -24.47 12.41 -6.56
N SER A 199 -24.96 11.74 -7.61
CA SER A 199 -25.75 12.39 -8.65
C SER A 199 -27.11 12.89 -8.15
N ARG A 200 -27.81 12.08 -7.32
CA ARG A 200 -29.05 12.52 -6.66
C ARG A 200 -28.81 13.72 -5.72
N ALA A 201 -27.69 13.74 -5.03
CA ALA A 201 -27.26 14.87 -4.19
C ALA A 201 -26.78 16.09 -5.00
N LYS A 202 -26.78 16.03 -6.34
CA LYS A 202 -26.28 17.07 -7.25
C LYS A 202 -24.82 17.44 -6.98
N LEU A 203 -24.01 16.44 -6.66
CA LEU A 203 -22.57 16.57 -6.43
C LEU A 203 -21.76 16.13 -7.66
N THR A 204 -22.30 15.21 -8.46
CA THR A 204 -21.65 14.73 -9.69
C THR A 204 -22.56 14.95 -10.89
N TYR A 205 -21.95 15.03 -12.06
CA TYR A 205 -22.61 15.32 -13.34
C TYR A 205 -22.60 14.09 -14.25
N GLY A 206 -23.67 13.89 -15.03
CA GLY A 206 -23.71 12.90 -16.10
C GLY A 206 -23.86 11.43 -15.71
N GLY A 207 -24.17 11.14 -14.44
CA GLY A 207 -24.21 9.80 -13.90
C GLY A 207 -25.48 9.36 -13.20
N SER A 208 -26.66 9.89 -13.57
CA SER A 208 -27.94 9.55 -12.89
C SER A 208 -28.26 8.05 -12.91
N LYS A 209 -27.84 7.32 -13.94
CA LYS A 209 -27.98 5.86 -14.07
C LYS A 209 -26.79 5.07 -13.51
N GLY A 210 -25.76 5.77 -12.96
CA GLY A 210 -24.54 5.14 -12.48
C GLY A 210 -23.54 4.81 -13.59
N LEU A 211 -22.63 3.91 -13.27
CA LEU A 211 -21.58 3.45 -14.16
C LEU A 211 -22.09 2.23 -14.94
N GLU A 212 -22.46 2.46 -16.20
CA GLU A 212 -22.86 1.38 -17.10
C GLU A 212 -21.64 0.72 -17.72
N PHE A 213 -21.61 -0.61 -17.71
CA PHE A 213 -20.51 -1.38 -18.29
C PHE A 213 -20.88 -1.90 -19.67
N THR A 214 -20.01 -1.68 -20.64
CA THR A 214 -20.06 -2.39 -21.91
C THR A 214 -19.49 -3.81 -21.73
N LYS A 215 -19.88 -4.75 -22.60
CA LYS A 215 -19.32 -6.13 -22.58
C LYS A 215 -17.79 -6.13 -22.60
N LYS A 216 -17.17 -5.25 -23.39
CA LYS A 216 -15.70 -5.10 -23.44
C LYS A 216 -15.10 -4.66 -22.09
N GLN A 217 -15.77 -3.76 -21.39
CA GLN A 217 -15.32 -3.30 -20.06
C GLN A 217 -15.47 -4.37 -18.99
N ILE A 218 -16.53 -5.17 -19.04
CA ILE A 218 -16.69 -6.32 -18.13
C ILE A 218 -15.56 -7.33 -18.33
N VAL A 219 -15.27 -7.66 -19.59
CA VAL A 219 -14.15 -8.57 -19.91
C VAL A 219 -12.82 -7.98 -19.46
N ALA A 220 -12.57 -6.69 -19.68
CA ALA A 220 -11.35 -6.02 -19.24
C ALA A 220 -11.21 -6.05 -17.70
N LEU A 221 -12.29 -5.78 -16.95
CA LEU A 221 -12.29 -5.85 -15.48
C LEU A 221 -12.07 -7.29 -14.98
N ALA A 222 -12.67 -8.28 -15.63
CA ALA A 222 -12.46 -9.68 -15.29
C ALA A 222 -11.00 -10.11 -15.54
N LEU A 223 -10.42 -9.72 -16.67
CA LEU A 223 -8.99 -9.96 -16.96
C LEU A 223 -8.07 -9.27 -15.94
N LEU A 224 -8.36 -8.04 -15.57
CA LEU A 224 -7.61 -7.33 -14.53
C LEU A 224 -7.70 -8.06 -13.18
N MET A 225 -8.86 -8.60 -12.82
CA MET A 225 -8.98 -9.41 -11.59
C MET A 225 -8.14 -10.68 -11.65
N VAL A 226 -8.15 -11.38 -12.77
CA VAL A 226 -7.33 -12.60 -12.95
C VAL A 226 -5.83 -12.26 -12.87
N ILE A 227 -5.40 -11.20 -13.55
CA ILE A 227 -4.00 -10.73 -13.49
C ILE A 227 -3.63 -10.32 -12.07
N GLY A 228 -4.49 -9.55 -11.39
CA GLY A 228 -4.26 -9.11 -10.02
C GLY A 228 -4.18 -10.28 -9.04
N ALA A 229 -5.13 -11.21 -9.09
CA ALA A 229 -5.14 -12.40 -8.24
C ALA A 229 -3.94 -13.32 -8.53
N GLY A 230 -3.61 -13.53 -9.81
CA GLY A 230 -2.44 -14.31 -10.21
C GLY A 230 -1.13 -13.67 -9.76
N SER A 231 -1.01 -12.35 -9.87
CA SER A 231 0.17 -11.60 -9.39
C SER A 231 0.28 -11.66 -7.86
N ALA A 232 -0.85 -11.60 -7.13
CA ALA A 232 -0.89 -11.77 -5.68
C ALA A 232 -0.41 -13.16 -5.27
N ALA A 233 -0.99 -14.18 -5.88
CA ALA A 233 -0.61 -15.57 -5.63
C ALA A 233 0.87 -15.82 -5.97
N GLY A 234 1.35 -15.27 -7.09
CA GLY A 234 2.76 -15.35 -7.50
C GLY A 234 3.68 -14.65 -6.51
N TYR A 235 3.31 -13.45 -6.04
CA TYR A 235 4.09 -12.72 -5.04
C TYR A 235 4.13 -13.45 -3.71
N LEU A 236 2.98 -13.90 -3.20
CA LEU A 236 2.92 -14.64 -1.94
C LEU A 236 3.73 -15.94 -2.04
N ASN A 237 3.61 -16.64 -3.18
CA ASN A 237 4.41 -17.81 -3.45
C ASN A 237 5.91 -17.53 -3.46
N TYR A 238 6.34 -16.48 -4.17
CA TYR A 238 7.73 -16.04 -4.19
C TYR A 238 8.19 -15.62 -2.79
N TYR A 239 7.37 -14.83 -2.10
CA TYR A 239 7.67 -14.34 -0.76
C TYR A 239 7.89 -15.50 0.22
N TYR A 240 6.94 -16.42 0.31
CA TYR A 240 7.05 -17.57 1.22
C TYR A 240 8.12 -18.59 0.82
N ASN A 241 8.53 -18.66 -0.44
CA ASN A 241 9.59 -19.57 -0.86
C ASN A 241 10.99 -19.02 -0.71
N ASN A 242 11.18 -17.70 -0.99
CA ASN A 242 12.51 -17.10 -0.99
C ASN A 242 12.82 -16.36 0.31
N ASN A 243 11.78 -16.12 1.08
CA ASN A 243 11.86 -15.40 2.34
C ASN A 243 11.33 -16.23 3.51
N SER A 244 11.18 -17.52 3.37
CA SER A 244 11.03 -18.38 4.53
C SER A 244 12.29 -18.21 5.37
N VAL A 245 12.11 -17.73 6.58
CA VAL A 245 13.20 -17.47 7.49
C VAL A 245 13.67 -18.80 8.04
N THR A 246 14.51 -19.43 7.28
CA THR A 246 15.38 -20.45 7.80
C THR A 246 16.80 -19.93 7.67
N LYS A 247 17.41 -19.59 8.73
CA LYS A 247 18.79 -19.19 8.77
C LYS A 247 19.52 -19.95 9.84
N ASP A 248 20.67 -20.51 9.46
CA ASP A 248 21.72 -20.72 10.41
C ASP A 248 22.07 -19.37 11.01
N TYR A 249 22.06 -19.24 12.32
CA TYR A 249 22.44 -18.01 12.97
C TYR A 249 23.59 -18.26 13.95
N SER A 250 24.48 -17.30 14.01
CA SER A 250 25.48 -17.23 15.06
C SER A 250 24.83 -16.71 16.35
N ALA A 251 25.35 -17.03 17.51
CA ALA A 251 24.75 -16.82 18.83
C ALA A 251 24.27 -15.38 19.13
N ALA A 252 24.65 -14.41 18.32
CA ALA A 252 24.32 -13.02 18.51
C ALA A 252 23.25 -12.46 17.54
N GLU A 253 22.87 -13.19 16.48
CA GLU A 253 22.15 -12.54 15.41
C GLU A 253 21.30 -13.52 14.60
N VAL A 254 19.98 -13.38 14.62
CA VAL A 254 19.09 -13.91 13.60
C VAL A 254 18.75 -12.76 12.68
N VAL A 255 19.52 -12.62 11.61
CA VAL A 255 19.31 -11.56 10.65
C VAL A 255 18.25 -11.98 9.68
N GLU A 256 17.31 -11.13 9.53
CA GLU A 256 16.20 -11.31 8.68
C GLU A 256 16.41 -10.74 7.29
N LYS A 257 16.01 -11.51 6.29
CA LYS A 257 15.93 -11.04 4.92
C LYS A 257 14.60 -10.35 4.57
N ASN A 258 13.61 -10.38 5.46
CA ASN A 258 12.22 -10.12 5.12
C ASN A 258 11.61 -8.88 5.71
N HIS A 259 12.30 -8.11 6.50
CA HIS A 259 11.74 -7.01 7.28
C HIS A 259 10.57 -7.42 8.22
N LEU A 260 10.43 -8.70 8.53
CA LEU A 260 9.42 -9.22 9.44
C LEU A 260 9.95 -9.38 10.86
N VAL A 261 11.22 -9.75 11.00
CA VAL A 261 11.98 -9.75 12.26
C VAL A 261 13.23 -8.96 12.00
N HIS A 262 13.58 -8.00 12.82
CA HIS A 262 14.76 -7.17 12.55
C HIS A 262 16.04 -7.77 13.07
N GLU A 263 16.01 -8.34 14.25
CA GLU A 263 17.16 -8.94 14.92
C GLU A 263 16.66 -9.77 16.09
N ILE A 264 17.15 -10.99 16.24
CA ILE A 264 17.01 -11.75 17.47
C ILE A 264 18.36 -11.76 18.12
N ILE A 265 18.54 -10.94 19.15
CA ILE A 265 19.72 -10.96 19.99
C ILE A 265 19.46 -12.02 21.06
N LEU A 266 20.16 -13.14 20.97
CA LEU A 266 20.19 -14.10 22.05
C LEU A 266 21.11 -13.55 23.15
N ALA A 267 20.70 -13.66 24.41
CA ALA A 267 21.55 -13.29 25.53
C ALA A 267 22.85 -14.12 25.51
N GLU A 268 23.97 -13.51 25.86
CA GLU A 268 25.29 -14.17 25.87
C GLU A 268 25.33 -15.49 26.68
N ASP A 269 24.41 -15.68 27.60
CA ASP A 269 24.25 -16.84 28.48
C ASP A 269 23.23 -17.85 27.95
N SER A 270 22.70 -17.70 26.74
CA SER A 270 21.77 -18.70 26.22
C SER A 270 22.53 -19.98 25.87
N ASP A 271 22.12 -21.11 26.45
CA ASP A 271 22.66 -22.44 26.12
C ASP A 271 22.26 -22.94 24.71
N VAL A 272 21.97 -22.02 23.80
CA VAL A 272 21.55 -22.34 22.43
C VAL A 272 22.78 -22.40 21.54
N PRO A 273 23.14 -23.58 21.02
CA PRO A 273 24.32 -23.72 20.15
C PRO A 273 24.06 -23.01 18.82
N ALA A 274 24.93 -22.07 18.47
CA ALA A 274 24.74 -21.15 17.39
C ALA A 274 24.85 -21.76 15.98
N ASP A 275 25.77 -22.67 15.80
CA ASP A 275 26.18 -23.24 14.51
C ASP A 275 25.28 -24.38 14.02
N THR A 276 24.39 -24.89 14.88
CA THR A 276 23.47 -25.98 14.58
C THR A 276 22.00 -25.60 14.73
N THR A 277 21.68 -24.33 14.92
CA THR A 277 20.32 -23.87 15.22
C THR A 277 19.68 -23.13 14.02
N VAL A 278 18.43 -23.44 13.77
CA VAL A 278 17.60 -22.84 12.72
C VAL A 278 16.39 -22.16 13.33
N ALA A 279 16.15 -20.92 12.98
CA ALA A 279 14.97 -20.16 13.42
C ALA A 279 13.87 -20.19 12.35
N VAL A 280 12.65 -20.52 12.77
CA VAL A 280 11.49 -20.66 11.91
C VAL A 280 10.35 -19.80 12.42
N ILE A 281 9.87 -18.88 11.62
CA ILE A 281 8.63 -18.15 11.93
C ILE A 281 7.44 -19.09 11.75
N GLU A 282 6.87 -19.53 12.85
CA GLU A 282 5.65 -20.35 12.83
C GLU A 282 4.39 -19.50 12.67
N TYR A 283 4.39 -18.32 13.25
CA TYR A 283 3.22 -17.46 13.26
C TYR A 283 3.62 -15.98 13.28
N ALA A 284 2.91 -15.18 12.51
CA ALA A 284 3.02 -13.74 12.51
C ALA A 284 1.63 -13.12 12.62
N ALA A 285 1.30 -12.55 13.77
CA ALA A 285 0.03 -11.89 14.02
C ALA A 285 0.17 -10.39 13.83
N LYS A 286 -0.44 -9.88 12.78
CA LYS A 286 -0.60 -8.44 12.56
C LYS A 286 -2.07 -8.08 12.78
N PRO A 287 -2.43 -7.49 13.92
CA PRO A 287 -3.82 -7.12 14.17
C PRO A 287 -4.30 -6.09 13.14
N PHE A 288 -5.57 -6.21 12.75
CA PHE A 288 -6.19 -5.32 11.77
C PHE A 288 -6.21 -3.85 12.26
N PHE A 289 -6.28 -3.66 13.58
CA PHE A 289 -6.26 -2.37 14.27
C PHE A 289 -5.13 -2.34 15.31
N GLY A 290 -3.88 -2.41 14.87
CA GLY A 290 -2.76 -2.38 15.81
C GLY A 290 -1.50 -1.81 15.20
N SER A 291 -0.70 -1.18 16.04
CA SER A 291 0.61 -0.67 15.64
C SER A 291 1.69 -1.75 15.69
N ASN A 292 1.43 -2.89 16.32
CA ASN A 292 2.44 -3.88 16.66
C ASN A 292 2.19 -5.21 15.93
N THR A 293 3.26 -5.89 15.54
CA THR A 293 3.20 -7.25 15.00
C THR A 293 3.84 -8.20 15.99
N THR A 294 3.17 -9.31 16.30
CA THR A 294 3.71 -10.37 17.13
C THR A 294 4.18 -11.50 16.25
N TYR A 295 5.42 -11.93 16.44
CA TYR A 295 6.01 -13.09 15.79
C TYR A 295 6.23 -14.19 16.81
N THR A 296 5.87 -15.41 16.45
CA THR A 296 6.23 -16.62 17.18
C THR A 296 7.22 -17.40 16.34
N ILE A 297 8.43 -17.57 16.84
CA ILE A 297 9.54 -18.18 16.14
C ILE A 297 9.94 -19.43 16.91
N ALA A 298 9.96 -20.56 16.24
CA ALA A 298 10.51 -21.79 16.81
C ALA A 298 11.98 -21.91 16.46
N LEU A 299 12.79 -22.25 17.45
CA LEU A 299 14.20 -22.59 17.28
C LEU A 299 14.35 -24.10 17.23
N TYR A 300 14.99 -24.59 16.18
CA TYR A 300 15.27 -25.99 15.97
C TYR A 300 16.77 -26.22 15.90
N GLN A 301 17.21 -27.31 16.53
CA GLN A 301 18.58 -27.80 16.45
C GLN A 301 18.63 -29.05 15.58
N ALA A 302 19.67 -29.18 14.77
CA ALA A 302 19.93 -30.40 14.01
C ALA A 302 20.36 -31.53 14.96
N LYS A 303 19.85 -32.73 14.71
CA LYS A 303 20.32 -33.93 15.42
C LYS A 303 21.76 -34.28 14.97
N GLU A 304 22.50 -35.00 15.78
CA GLU A 304 23.95 -35.22 15.67
C GLU A 304 24.45 -35.69 14.32
N ASP A 305 23.62 -36.33 13.48
CA ASP A 305 24.00 -36.84 12.17
C ASP A 305 23.32 -36.09 11.00
N ALA A 306 22.67 -34.96 11.23
CA ALA A 306 21.89 -34.27 10.22
C ALA A 306 22.59 -33.00 9.74
N SER A 307 22.64 -32.79 8.43
CA SER A 307 23.09 -31.55 7.83
C SER A 307 21.97 -30.50 7.91
N ILE A 308 22.24 -29.38 8.56
CA ILE A 308 21.31 -28.22 8.60
C ILE A 308 20.96 -27.73 7.19
N THR A 309 21.90 -27.80 6.27
CA THR A 309 21.70 -27.38 4.87
C THR A 309 20.63 -28.21 4.16
N GLU A 310 20.55 -29.51 4.48
CA GLU A 310 19.51 -30.40 3.96
C GLU A 310 18.17 -30.23 4.69
N ALA A 311 18.21 -29.87 5.97
CA ALA A 311 17.05 -29.54 6.76
C ALA A 311 16.50 -28.12 6.48
N MET A 312 17.20 -27.30 5.74
CA MET A 312 16.70 -26.02 5.24
C MET A 312 15.48 -26.25 4.36
N TRP A 313 14.36 -25.76 4.80
CA TRP A 313 13.06 -26.02 4.24
C TRP A 313 12.37 -24.76 3.75
N SER A 314 11.41 -24.94 2.91
CA SER A 314 10.43 -23.92 2.63
C SER A 314 9.08 -24.34 3.24
N TYR A 315 8.29 -23.41 3.68
CA TYR A 315 6.92 -23.66 4.17
C TYR A 315 6.09 -24.61 3.30
N LYS A 316 6.52 -24.80 2.07
CA LYS A 316 5.84 -25.65 1.11
C LYS A 316 6.30 -27.10 1.08
N LYS A 317 7.55 -27.36 1.43
CA LYS A 317 8.09 -28.71 1.28
C LYS A 317 7.84 -29.56 2.52
N THR A 318 8.37 -29.16 3.63
CA THR A 318 8.21 -29.86 4.90
C THR A 318 8.36 -28.88 6.04
N PRO A 319 7.32 -28.64 6.84
CA PRO A 319 7.44 -27.81 8.02
C PRO A 319 8.53 -28.37 8.94
N ALA A 320 9.38 -27.53 9.51
CA ALA A 320 10.45 -27.93 10.42
C ALA A 320 9.94 -28.78 11.59
N SER A 321 8.71 -28.52 12.04
CA SER A 321 8.04 -29.33 13.07
C SER A 321 7.78 -30.79 12.67
N LYS A 322 7.91 -31.15 11.39
CA LYS A 322 7.72 -32.52 10.86
C LYS A 322 9.02 -33.10 10.31
N ASP A 323 10.12 -32.36 10.41
CA ASP A 323 11.41 -32.84 9.95
C ASP A 323 12.02 -33.75 11.02
N GLU A 324 12.31 -34.99 10.65
CA GLU A 324 12.87 -36.00 11.57
C GLU A 324 14.32 -35.66 11.99
N ASN A 325 14.99 -34.80 11.25
CA ASN A 325 16.37 -34.40 11.49
C ASN A 325 16.50 -33.13 12.36
N LEU A 326 15.36 -32.51 12.70
CA LEU A 326 15.32 -31.31 13.53
C LEU A 326 14.62 -31.60 14.86
N MET A 327 15.16 -30.98 15.92
CA MET A 327 14.58 -31.01 17.26
C MET A 327 14.29 -29.58 17.71
N ARG A 328 13.07 -29.32 18.12
CA ARG A 328 12.71 -28.01 18.68
C ARG A 328 13.35 -27.82 20.04
N ILE A 329 14.07 -26.71 20.20
CA ILE A 329 14.79 -26.40 21.45
C ILE A 329 14.17 -25.24 22.21
N ALA A 330 13.55 -24.28 21.52
CA ALA A 330 12.93 -23.12 22.15
C ALA A 330 11.86 -22.48 21.26
N THR A 331 11.09 -21.62 21.88
CA THR A 331 10.17 -20.70 21.19
C THR A 331 10.53 -19.28 21.56
N VAL A 332 10.60 -18.40 20.56
CA VAL A 332 10.84 -16.97 20.75
C VAL A 332 9.59 -16.22 20.35
N THR A 333 9.11 -15.35 21.23
CA THR A 333 8.03 -14.41 20.93
C THR A 333 8.64 -13.01 20.80
N ILE A 334 8.42 -12.37 19.66
CA ILE A 334 8.87 -11.01 19.38
C ILE A 334 7.67 -10.15 19.05
N VAL A 335 7.61 -8.98 19.67
CA VAL A 335 6.64 -7.94 19.33
C VAL A 335 7.38 -6.75 18.77
N THR A 336 7.06 -6.36 17.53
CA THR A 336 7.68 -5.20 16.88
C THR A 336 6.66 -4.09 16.65
N ASP A 337 7.09 -2.85 16.79
CA ASP A 337 6.31 -1.69 16.31
C ASP A 337 6.39 -1.63 14.78
N ASN A 338 5.23 -1.60 14.13
CA ASN A 338 5.13 -1.60 12.67
C ASN A 338 5.61 -0.29 12.02
N LYS A 339 5.79 0.76 12.81
CA LYS A 339 6.21 2.08 12.33
C LYS A 339 7.71 2.28 12.43
N SER A 340 8.28 2.04 13.60
CA SER A 340 9.71 2.20 13.86
C SER A 340 10.53 0.96 13.52
N GLY A 341 9.90 -0.22 13.57
CA GLY A 341 10.60 -1.51 13.49
C GLY A 341 11.24 -1.94 14.81
N ASP A 342 11.05 -1.15 15.87
CA ASP A 342 11.66 -1.45 17.17
C ASP A 342 11.05 -2.71 17.78
N VAL A 343 11.90 -3.49 18.45
CA VAL A 343 11.47 -4.63 19.25
C VAL A 343 10.94 -4.14 20.59
N LEU A 344 9.64 -4.35 20.82
CA LEU A 344 8.96 -3.93 22.05
C LEU A 344 8.96 -5.03 23.12
N LEU A 345 8.99 -6.29 22.69
CA LEU A 345 9.04 -7.46 23.57
C LEU A 345 9.89 -8.53 22.89
N PHE A 346 10.75 -9.14 23.67
CA PHE A 346 11.49 -10.34 23.32
C PHE A 346 11.36 -11.33 24.47
N GLU A 347 10.86 -12.52 24.20
CA GLU A 347 10.70 -13.57 25.20
C GLU A 347 11.16 -14.90 24.60
N LEU A 348 12.11 -15.57 25.26
CA LEU A 348 12.62 -16.88 24.88
C LEU A 348 12.11 -17.89 25.90
N ILE A 349 11.39 -18.91 25.43
CA ILE A 349 10.87 -20.01 26.25
C ILE A 349 11.52 -21.31 25.76
N PRO A 350 12.44 -21.90 26.52
CA PRO A 350 13.01 -23.21 26.19
C PRO A 350 11.92 -24.28 26.10
N THR A 351 12.12 -25.24 25.22
CA THR A 351 11.25 -26.43 25.14
C THR A 351 11.76 -27.43 26.18
N GLU A 352 10.89 -27.87 27.12
CA GLU A 352 11.18 -28.92 28.09
C GLU A 352 11.46 -30.27 27.42
#